data_f789db22dac0b2edb02b2f7e6ea54e36
#
_entry.id   f789db22dac0b2edb02b2f7e6ea54e36
#
_cell.length_a   1.000
_cell.length_b   1.000
_cell.length_c   1.000
_cell.angle_alpha   90.00
_cell.angle_beta   90.00
_cell.angle_gamma   90.00
#
_symmetry.space_group_name_H-M   'P 1'
#
loop_
_entity.id
_entity.type
_entity.pdbx_description
1 polymer ?
#
loop_
_entity_poly.entity_id
_entity_poly.type
_entity_poly.pdbx_seq_one_letter_code
_entity_poly.pdbx_strand_id
1 'polypeptide(L)'
;SGYYVRPLAQPALPEPAFSAPPAQINDVDVSELVFSVFGSLKDPDIVPFGSAFPSPDLFPLARLARSMSHALRHLPPGDIVAEMTEGNAELRRQIALRYTGFGVRLPREELVITSGAMEALNLCLQCVTAPGDLVAIESPAFYATLQVLERLKLKAVEIPVHPRDGIDLACLEDSLQRLPVKACWFMSSLQNPVGASMGNEKKQALSDILERHRLPMIEDDVYAELYFGDRPPRPVKSLDREGLVMHCGSFSKCLAPGYRIGWVAGGRFAKSIQRLKLMTTLSPSVPAQAAIADYLQHGGYDRHLRKLRHALESQDFFVGTNSASP
;
A
#
# COMPACT_ATOMS: atom_id res chain seq x y z
N SER A 1 39.11 -39.60 -0.18
CA SER A 1 38.65 -39.03 -1.45
C SER A 1 37.14 -39.02 -1.48
N GLY A 2 36.52 -37.84 -1.43
CA GLY A 2 35.08 -37.67 -1.51
C GLY A 2 34.70 -37.08 -2.90
N TYR A 3 33.56 -37.45 -3.38
CA TYR A 3 32.95 -36.80 -4.57
C TYR A 3 32.21 -35.56 -4.13
N TYR A 4 32.49 -34.41 -4.75
CA TYR A 4 31.74 -33.18 -4.56
C TYR A 4 30.81 -32.99 -5.73
N VAL A 5 29.52 -32.77 -5.46
CA VAL A 5 28.57 -32.36 -6.50
C VAL A 5 28.87 -30.90 -6.83
N ARG A 6 29.34 -30.64 -8.04
CA ARG A 6 29.53 -29.28 -8.53
C ARG A 6 28.16 -28.67 -8.79
N PRO A 7 27.84 -27.49 -8.24
CA PRO A 7 26.60 -26.81 -8.62
C PRO A 7 26.60 -26.61 -10.15
N LEU A 8 25.53 -27.00 -10.81
CA LEU A 8 25.31 -26.62 -12.20
C LEU A 8 25.27 -25.10 -12.26
N ALA A 9 26.14 -24.52 -13.09
CA ALA A 9 26.10 -23.09 -13.37
C ALA A 9 24.74 -22.79 -14.02
N GLN A 10 23.84 -22.19 -13.26
CA GLN A 10 22.59 -21.66 -13.83
C GLN A 10 22.97 -20.57 -14.81
N PRO A 11 22.45 -20.58 -16.04
CA PRO A 11 22.65 -19.47 -16.97
C PRO A 11 22.14 -18.21 -16.31
N ALA A 12 22.94 -17.14 -16.34
CA ALA A 12 22.50 -15.84 -15.85
C ALA A 12 21.24 -15.45 -16.62
N LEU A 13 20.14 -15.24 -15.92
CA LEU A 13 18.92 -14.71 -16.53
C LEU A 13 19.24 -13.34 -17.14
N PRO A 14 18.66 -13.02 -18.31
CA PRO A 14 18.86 -11.70 -18.91
C PRO A 14 18.36 -10.61 -17.95
N GLU A 15 19.04 -9.45 -17.97
CA GLU A 15 18.59 -8.29 -17.20
C GLU A 15 17.15 -7.93 -17.61
N PRO A 16 16.21 -7.79 -16.68
CA PRO A 16 14.85 -7.41 -17.00
C PRO A 16 14.79 -6.00 -17.61
N ALA A 17 13.87 -5.78 -18.53
CA ALA A 17 13.65 -4.49 -19.15
C ALA A 17 12.44 -3.77 -18.54
N PHE A 18 12.35 -2.46 -18.77
CA PHE A 18 11.13 -1.71 -18.48
C PHE A 18 9.93 -2.27 -19.25
N SER A 19 8.74 -2.17 -18.67
CA SER A 19 7.51 -2.39 -19.40
C SER A 19 7.37 -1.36 -20.54
N ALA A 20 6.57 -1.70 -21.54
CA ALA A 20 6.34 -0.86 -22.71
C ALA A 20 4.84 -0.56 -22.86
N PRO A 21 4.27 0.32 -21.99
CA PRO A 21 2.86 0.69 -22.11
C PRO A 21 2.59 1.47 -23.40
N PRO A 22 1.34 1.44 -23.92
CA PRO A 22 0.97 2.25 -25.08
C PRO A 22 1.13 3.73 -24.77
N ALA A 23 1.58 4.52 -25.74
CA ALA A 23 1.77 5.96 -25.60
C ALA A 23 0.45 6.75 -25.56
N GLN A 24 -0.70 6.09 -25.68
CA GLN A 24 -2.01 6.72 -25.75
C GLN A 24 -2.64 6.87 -24.36
N ILE A 25 -3.29 8.02 -24.16
CA ILE A 25 -4.16 8.24 -22.99
C ILE A 25 -5.47 7.52 -23.26
N ASN A 26 -5.81 6.54 -22.42
CA ASN A 26 -7.04 5.76 -22.58
C ASN A 26 -8.00 6.03 -21.43
N ASP A 27 -9.29 5.95 -21.73
CA ASP A 27 -10.31 5.76 -20.71
C ASP A 27 -10.14 4.35 -20.12
N VAL A 28 -10.34 4.23 -18.81
CA VAL A 28 -10.19 2.97 -18.10
C VAL A 28 -11.53 2.24 -18.08
N ASP A 29 -11.55 0.97 -18.50
CA ASP A 29 -12.72 0.10 -18.50
C ASP A 29 -12.26 -1.34 -18.17
N VAL A 30 -12.14 -1.64 -16.88
CA VAL A 30 -11.56 -2.91 -16.38
C VAL A 30 -12.43 -3.61 -15.33
N SER A 31 -13.47 -2.95 -14.83
CA SER A 31 -14.22 -3.45 -13.66
C SER A 31 -14.92 -4.77 -13.93
N GLU A 32 -15.51 -4.97 -15.11
CA GLU A 32 -16.16 -6.22 -15.50
C GLU A 32 -15.16 -7.39 -15.54
N LEU A 33 -13.98 -7.18 -16.13
CA LEU A 33 -12.92 -8.18 -16.19
C LEU A 33 -12.46 -8.58 -14.78
N VAL A 34 -12.19 -7.59 -13.92
CA VAL A 34 -11.77 -7.84 -12.53
C VAL A 34 -12.85 -8.59 -11.78
N PHE A 35 -14.12 -8.24 -11.95
CA PHE A 35 -15.24 -8.90 -11.29
C PHE A 35 -15.36 -10.36 -11.71
N SER A 36 -15.17 -10.68 -13.00
CA SER A 36 -15.18 -12.05 -13.50
C SER A 36 -14.03 -12.88 -12.94
N VAL A 37 -12.81 -12.32 -12.85
CA VAL A 37 -11.65 -12.98 -12.26
C VAL A 37 -11.90 -13.30 -10.77
N PHE A 38 -12.45 -12.35 -10.00
CA PHE A 38 -12.81 -12.61 -8.61
C PHE A 38 -13.89 -13.68 -8.45
N GLY A 39 -14.79 -13.80 -9.41
CA GLY A 39 -15.79 -14.89 -9.46
C GLY A 39 -15.14 -16.27 -9.51
N SER A 40 -14.09 -16.43 -10.31
CA SER A 40 -13.37 -17.68 -10.47
C SER A 40 -12.56 -18.10 -9.23
N LEU A 41 -12.15 -17.15 -8.38
CA LEU A 41 -11.43 -17.47 -7.13
C LEU A 41 -12.27 -18.23 -6.08
N LYS A 42 -13.58 -18.38 -6.31
CA LYS A 42 -14.46 -19.16 -5.45
C LYS A 42 -14.42 -20.67 -5.77
N ASP A 43 -13.82 -21.04 -6.88
CA ASP A 43 -13.64 -22.43 -7.28
C ASP A 43 -12.57 -23.08 -6.40
N PRO A 44 -12.88 -24.13 -5.62
CA PRO A 44 -11.92 -24.78 -4.73
C PRO A 44 -10.79 -25.51 -5.46
N ASP A 45 -10.94 -25.78 -6.76
CA ASP A 45 -9.93 -26.44 -7.58
C ASP A 45 -8.90 -25.46 -8.17
N ILE A 46 -9.13 -24.14 -7.98
CA ILE A 46 -8.22 -23.11 -8.46
C ILE A 46 -7.24 -22.68 -7.36
N VAL A 47 -5.94 -22.78 -7.63
CA VAL A 47 -4.90 -22.22 -6.76
C VAL A 47 -4.82 -20.70 -7.01
N PRO A 48 -5.12 -19.84 -6.00
CA PRO A 48 -5.32 -18.42 -6.23
C PRO A 48 -3.99 -17.62 -6.29
N PHE A 49 -3.12 -17.88 -7.27
CA PHE A 49 -1.87 -17.14 -7.47
C PHE A 49 -2.07 -15.64 -7.77
N GLY A 50 -3.24 -15.24 -8.22
CA GLY A 50 -3.60 -13.83 -8.43
C GLY A 50 -3.97 -13.08 -7.16
N SER A 51 -3.95 -13.74 -5.99
CA SER A 51 -4.34 -13.13 -4.71
C SER A 51 -3.12 -12.81 -3.86
N ALA A 52 -2.84 -11.53 -3.65
CA ALA A 52 -1.72 -11.06 -2.82
C ALA A 52 -2.11 -10.99 -1.33
N PHE A 53 -2.67 -12.07 -0.77
CA PHE A 53 -2.92 -12.23 0.66
C PHE A 53 -2.06 -13.35 1.23
N PRO A 54 -1.44 -13.17 2.41
CA PRO A 54 -0.86 -14.27 3.18
C PRO A 54 -1.92 -15.32 3.53
N SER A 55 -1.47 -16.57 3.78
CA SER A 55 -2.38 -17.62 4.25
C SER A 55 -3.14 -17.16 5.50
N PRO A 56 -4.46 -17.42 5.59
CA PRO A 56 -5.28 -17.07 6.75
C PRO A 56 -4.72 -17.58 8.09
N ASP A 57 -4.04 -18.72 8.10
CA ASP A 57 -3.44 -19.32 9.30
C ASP A 57 -2.27 -18.50 9.88
N LEU A 58 -1.70 -17.60 9.10
CA LEU A 58 -0.62 -16.73 9.55
C LEU A 58 -1.14 -15.54 10.36
N PHE A 59 -2.42 -15.23 10.34
CA PHE A 59 -2.98 -14.10 11.07
C PHE A 59 -3.27 -14.42 12.55
N PRO A 60 -2.98 -13.51 13.49
CA PRO A 60 -3.06 -13.78 14.93
C PRO A 60 -4.48 -13.60 15.50
N LEU A 61 -5.50 -14.20 14.87
CA LEU A 61 -6.92 -13.94 15.15
C LEU A 61 -7.30 -14.16 16.62
N ALA A 62 -6.83 -15.23 17.26
CA ALA A 62 -7.11 -15.50 18.68
C ALA A 62 -6.53 -14.44 19.64
N ARG A 63 -5.40 -13.81 19.27
CA ARG A 63 -4.81 -12.72 20.06
C ARG A 63 -5.58 -11.43 19.84
N LEU A 64 -5.95 -11.14 18.60
CA LEU A 64 -6.78 -9.98 18.27
C LEU A 64 -8.16 -10.05 18.94
N ALA A 65 -8.78 -11.22 19.01
CA ALA A 65 -10.03 -11.41 19.74
C ALA A 65 -9.90 -11.08 21.24
N ARG A 66 -8.79 -11.43 21.87
CA ARG A 66 -8.49 -11.06 23.26
C ARG A 66 -8.29 -9.56 23.43
N SER A 67 -7.51 -8.93 22.54
CA SER A 67 -7.32 -7.47 22.51
C SER A 67 -8.64 -6.74 22.32
N MET A 68 -9.51 -7.23 21.44
CA MET A 68 -10.86 -6.67 21.25
C MET A 68 -11.69 -6.74 22.52
N SER A 69 -11.74 -7.92 23.17
CA SER A 69 -12.47 -8.10 24.42
C SER A 69 -11.93 -7.23 25.55
N HIS A 70 -10.61 -7.05 25.62
CA HIS A 70 -9.97 -6.16 26.60
C HIS A 70 -10.31 -4.71 26.30
N ALA A 71 -10.09 -4.24 25.09
CA ALA A 71 -10.33 -2.85 24.70
C ALA A 71 -11.79 -2.43 24.91
N LEU A 72 -12.77 -3.27 24.52
CA LEU A 72 -14.19 -2.94 24.65
C LEU A 72 -14.65 -2.85 26.11
N ARG A 73 -14.06 -3.64 27.03
CA ARG A 73 -14.39 -3.51 28.45
C ARG A 73 -13.92 -2.19 29.09
N HIS A 74 -12.92 -1.55 28.49
CA HIS A 74 -12.31 -0.33 29.01
C HIS A 74 -12.58 0.90 28.15
N LEU A 75 -13.34 0.74 27.06
CA LEU A 75 -13.68 1.84 26.15
C LEU A 75 -14.69 2.79 26.83
N PRO A 76 -14.31 4.07 27.03
CA PRO A 76 -15.25 5.05 27.54
C PRO A 76 -16.42 5.24 26.58
N PRO A 77 -17.68 5.29 27.05
CA PRO A 77 -18.84 5.45 26.15
C PRO A 77 -18.79 6.69 25.27
N GLY A 78 -18.18 7.79 25.75
CA GLY A 78 -18.00 9.03 24.98
C GLY A 78 -17.09 8.87 23.78
N ASP A 79 -16.10 7.99 23.83
CA ASP A 79 -15.12 7.79 22.76
C ASP A 79 -15.73 7.11 21.51
N ILE A 80 -16.90 6.45 21.70
CA ILE A 80 -17.63 5.83 20.57
C ILE A 80 -18.05 6.89 19.54
N VAL A 81 -18.29 8.13 19.98
CA VAL A 81 -18.77 9.22 19.12
C VAL A 81 -17.71 10.31 18.91
N ALA A 82 -16.82 10.52 19.87
CA ALA A 82 -15.90 11.66 19.87
C ALA A 82 -14.87 11.66 18.74
N GLU A 83 -14.47 10.49 18.23
CA GLU A 83 -13.34 10.33 17.30
C GLU A 83 -13.78 9.90 15.89
N MET A 84 -15.01 10.24 15.50
CA MET A 84 -15.59 9.71 14.25
C MET A 84 -14.85 10.17 13.00
N THR A 85 -14.33 11.39 12.95
CA THR A 85 -13.71 11.92 11.71
C THR A 85 -12.26 11.54 11.55
N GLU A 86 -11.47 11.61 12.60
CA GLU A 86 -10.04 11.28 12.55
C GLU A 86 -9.78 9.79 12.80
N GLY A 87 -10.59 9.17 13.62
CA GLY A 87 -10.43 7.82 14.15
C GLY A 87 -9.75 7.79 15.51
N ASN A 88 -9.67 6.61 16.10
CA ASN A 88 -9.22 6.38 17.46
C ASN A 88 -7.86 7.01 17.76
N ALA A 89 -7.79 7.86 18.80
CA ALA A 89 -6.59 8.64 19.13
C ALA A 89 -5.39 7.75 19.48
N GLU A 90 -5.61 6.66 20.20
CA GLU A 90 -4.55 5.73 20.57
C GLU A 90 -4.02 4.99 19.32
N LEU A 91 -4.90 4.55 18.42
CA LEU A 91 -4.49 3.93 17.16
C LEU A 91 -3.65 4.90 16.33
N ARG A 92 -4.08 6.15 16.18
CA ARG A 92 -3.29 7.19 15.48
C ARG A 92 -1.93 7.40 16.13
N ARG A 93 -1.88 7.41 17.47
CA ARG A 93 -0.61 7.50 18.21
C ARG A 93 0.31 6.32 17.92
N GLN A 94 -0.20 5.10 17.92
CA GLN A 94 0.57 3.89 17.63
C GLN A 94 1.09 3.89 16.18
N ILE A 95 0.27 4.31 15.23
CA ILE A 95 0.69 4.46 13.83
C ILE A 95 1.78 5.53 13.72
N ALA A 96 1.60 6.72 14.32
CA ALA A 96 2.59 7.78 14.29
C ALA A 96 3.95 7.34 14.87
N LEU A 97 3.95 6.53 15.93
CA LEU A 97 5.18 5.96 16.49
C LEU A 97 5.91 5.06 15.48
N ARG A 98 5.21 4.32 14.62
CA ARG A 98 5.84 3.51 13.59
C ARG A 98 6.56 4.34 12.54
N TYR A 99 6.02 5.50 12.19
CA TYR A 99 6.69 6.44 11.26
C TYR A 99 8.02 6.98 11.81
N THR A 100 8.22 7.00 13.13
CA THR A 100 9.51 7.40 13.71
C THR A 100 10.63 6.42 13.33
N GLY A 101 10.30 5.15 13.10
CA GLY A 101 11.24 4.14 12.59
C GLY A 101 11.77 4.45 11.18
N PHE A 102 11.02 5.23 10.41
CA PHE A 102 11.43 5.76 9.09
C PHE A 102 12.09 7.15 9.18
N GLY A 103 12.28 7.69 10.38
CA GLY A 103 12.78 9.04 10.60
C GLY A 103 11.75 10.15 10.36
N VAL A 104 10.45 9.80 10.30
CA VAL A 104 9.35 10.75 10.08
C VAL A 104 8.70 11.11 11.41
N ARG A 105 8.63 12.40 11.74
CA ARG A 105 7.74 12.93 12.76
C ARG A 105 6.41 13.26 12.11
N LEU A 106 5.43 12.42 12.31
CA LEU A 106 4.10 12.62 11.76
C LEU A 106 3.19 13.25 12.81
N PRO A 107 2.65 14.46 12.59
CA PRO A 107 1.60 15.03 13.42
C PRO A 107 0.37 14.14 13.43
N ARG A 108 -0.26 13.93 14.59
CA ARG A 108 -1.45 13.06 14.69
C ARG A 108 -2.61 13.58 13.85
N GLU A 109 -2.66 14.88 13.65
CA GLU A 109 -3.68 15.60 12.87
C GLU A 109 -3.60 15.29 11.36
N GLU A 110 -2.44 14.82 10.89
CA GLU A 110 -2.28 14.35 9.51
C GLU A 110 -2.76 12.91 9.29
N LEU A 111 -2.98 12.15 10.37
CA LEU A 111 -3.46 10.78 10.30
C LEU A 111 -4.99 10.72 10.31
N VAL A 112 -5.54 10.07 9.29
CA VAL A 112 -6.97 9.75 9.17
C VAL A 112 -7.13 8.25 9.06
N ILE A 113 -7.85 7.64 10.02
CA ILE A 113 -8.15 6.20 9.97
C ILE A 113 -9.28 5.95 8.98
N THR A 114 -9.14 4.90 8.18
CA THR A 114 -10.06 4.57 7.09
C THR A 114 -10.51 3.10 7.15
N SER A 115 -11.58 2.78 6.43
CA SER A 115 -12.10 1.40 6.29
C SER A 115 -11.23 0.58 5.31
N GLY A 116 -9.96 0.44 5.65
CA GLY A 116 -8.91 -0.16 4.84
C GLY A 116 -8.29 0.82 3.83
N ALA A 117 -7.22 0.36 3.16
CA ALA A 117 -6.49 1.20 2.20
C ALA A 117 -7.34 1.66 1.02
N MET A 118 -8.27 0.83 0.54
CA MET A 118 -9.11 1.21 -0.61
C MET A 118 -9.94 2.48 -0.37
N GLU A 119 -10.44 2.69 0.85
CA GLU A 119 -11.07 3.96 1.20
C GLU A 119 -10.04 5.10 1.20
N ALA A 120 -8.88 4.90 1.84
CA ALA A 120 -7.82 5.91 1.87
C ALA A 120 -7.42 6.38 0.46
N LEU A 121 -7.14 5.44 -0.45
CA LEU A 121 -6.73 5.68 -1.83
C LEU A 121 -7.81 6.45 -2.62
N ASN A 122 -9.08 6.04 -2.46
CA ASN A 122 -10.22 6.72 -3.08
C ASN A 122 -10.39 8.16 -2.58
N LEU A 123 -10.29 8.37 -1.27
CA LEU A 123 -10.42 9.70 -0.68
C LEU A 123 -9.26 10.62 -1.10
N CYS A 124 -8.04 10.07 -1.20
CA CYS A 124 -6.88 10.82 -1.68
C CYS A 124 -7.07 11.29 -3.11
N LEU A 125 -7.49 10.41 -4.03
CA LEU A 125 -7.76 10.82 -5.42
C LEU A 125 -8.88 11.86 -5.51
N GLN A 126 -10.01 11.63 -4.85
CA GLN A 126 -11.12 12.59 -4.82
C GLN A 126 -10.71 13.96 -4.26
N CYS A 127 -9.72 13.99 -3.37
CA CYS A 127 -9.23 15.23 -2.77
C CYS A 127 -8.47 16.13 -3.77
N VAL A 128 -7.81 15.54 -4.75
CA VAL A 128 -6.85 16.23 -5.64
C VAL A 128 -7.23 16.18 -7.12
N THR A 129 -8.33 15.51 -7.48
CA THR A 129 -8.76 15.36 -8.87
C THR A 129 -10.24 15.63 -9.05
N ALA A 130 -10.64 15.93 -10.30
CA ALA A 130 -12.00 16.02 -10.79
C ALA A 130 -12.19 15.09 -12.02
N PRO A 131 -13.43 14.68 -12.35
CA PRO A 131 -13.70 13.86 -13.52
C PRO A 131 -13.06 14.43 -14.80
N GLY A 132 -12.35 13.58 -15.55
CA GLY A 132 -11.61 13.95 -16.77
C GLY A 132 -10.13 14.28 -16.51
N ASP A 133 -9.69 14.46 -15.27
CA ASP A 133 -8.30 14.73 -14.95
C ASP A 133 -7.38 13.54 -15.25
N LEU A 134 -6.11 13.85 -15.55
CA LEU A 134 -5.06 12.89 -15.82
C LEU A 134 -4.33 12.52 -14.52
N VAL A 135 -4.15 11.21 -14.31
CA VAL A 135 -3.40 10.65 -13.17
C VAL A 135 -2.28 9.76 -13.70
N ALA A 136 -1.05 10.04 -13.29
CA ALA A 136 0.08 9.17 -13.58
C ALA A 136 0.02 7.91 -12.69
N ILE A 137 0.08 6.75 -13.31
CA ILE A 137 0.06 5.44 -12.65
C ILE A 137 1.18 4.54 -13.17
N GLU A 138 1.53 3.53 -12.42
CA GLU A 138 2.45 2.47 -12.85
C GLU A 138 1.85 1.63 -13.98
N SER A 139 2.71 1.11 -14.86
CA SER A 139 2.31 0.08 -15.83
C SER A 139 3.34 -1.05 -15.84
N PRO A 140 2.95 -2.28 -15.41
CA PRO A 140 1.63 -2.67 -14.93
C PRO A 140 1.28 -2.10 -13.55
N ALA A 141 -0.01 -1.83 -13.31
CA ALA A 141 -0.54 -1.31 -12.06
C ALA A 141 -1.35 -2.38 -11.30
N PHE A 142 -1.54 -2.13 -10.00
CA PHE A 142 -2.53 -2.85 -9.22
C PHE A 142 -3.94 -2.61 -9.82
N TYR A 143 -4.67 -3.69 -10.11
CA TYR A 143 -5.96 -3.59 -10.82
C TYR A 143 -6.97 -2.64 -10.15
N ALA A 144 -6.95 -2.54 -8.82
CA ALA A 144 -7.87 -1.65 -8.13
C ALA A 144 -7.56 -0.17 -8.35
N THR A 145 -6.32 0.19 -8.72
CA THR A 145 -5.99 1.54 -9.19
C THR A 145 -6.83 1.87 -10.42
N LEU A 146 -6.84 0.97 -11.40
CA LEU A 146 -7.62 1.15 -12.63
C LEU A 146 -9.13 1.24 -12.34
N GLN A 147 -9.67 0.38 -11.47
CA GLN A 147 -11.08 0.44 -11.06
C GLN A 147 -11.47 1.77 -10.39
N VAL A 148 -10.57 2.33 -9.58
CA VAL A 148 -10.81 3.64 -8.95
C VAL A 148 -10.79 4.76 -9.99
N LEU A 149 -9.85 4.74 -10.93
CA LEU A 149 -9.81 5.71 -12.02
C LEU A 149 -11.08 5.65 -12.85
N GLU A 150 -11.52 4.45 -13.27
CA GLU A 150 -12.76 4.23 -14.01
C GLU A 150 -13.97 4.81 -13.26
N ARG A 151 -14.13 4.44 -11.99
CA ARG A 151 -15.25 4.92 -11.16
C ARG A 151 -15.26 6.43 -10.98
N LEU A 152 -14.09 7.06 -10.86
CA LEU A 152 -13.96 8.51 -10.70
C LEU A 152 -13.93 9.25 -12.06
N LYS A 153 -14.03 8.53 -13.18
CA LYS A 153 -13.95 9.06 -14.55
C LYS A 153 -12.63 9.81 -14.79
N LEU A 154 -11.53 9.28 -14.26
CA LEU A 154 -10.19 9.80 -14.45
C LEU A 154 -9.52 9.07 -15.62
N LYS A 155 -8.48 9.69 -16.18
CA LYS A 155 -7.70 9.13 -17.28
C LYS A 155 -6.32 8.74 -16.81
N ALA A 156 -5.82 7.58 -17.25
CA ALA A 156 -4.50 7.08 -16.90
C ALA A 156 -3.42 7.66 -17.84
N VAL A 157 -2.31 8.09 -17.24
CA VAL A 157 -1.03 8.29 -17.90
C VAL A 157 -0.10 7.21 -17.38
N GLU A 158 0.19 6.22 -18.20
CA GLU A 158 0.93 5.04 -17.81
C GLU A 158 2.44 5.30 -17.81
N ILE A 159 3.09 5.08 -16.68
CA ILE A 159 4.53 5.21 -16.49
C ILE A 159 5.17 3.82 -16.47
N PRO A 160 6.14 3.52 -17.34
CA PRO A 160 6.82 2.23 -17.37
C PRO A 160 7.44 1.85 -16.03
N VAL A 161 7.38 0.56 -15.69
CA VAL A 161 7.97 0.00 -14.47
C VAL A 161 9.09 -0.96 -14.81
N HIS A 162 10.26 -0.77 -14.19
CA HIS A 162 11.33 -1.77 -14.18
C HIS A 162 11.09 -2.73 -13.00
N PRO A 163 11.12 -4.06 -13.20
CA PRO A 163 10.75 -5.04 -12.16
C PRO A 163 11.61 -5.00 -10.90
N ARG A 164 12.80 -4.42 -10.94
CA ARG A 164 13.67 -4.24 -9.77
C ARG A 164 13.57 -2.83 -9.21
N ASP A 165 13.64 -1.82 -10.08
CA ASP A 165 13.92 -0.44 -9.67
C ASP A 165 12.68 0.46 -9.67
N GLY A 166 11.50 -0.05 -10.02
CA GLY A 166 10.24 0.70 -10.05
C GLY A 166 10.10 1.63 -11.26
N ILE A 167 9.34 2.70 -11.14
CA ILE A 167 8.92 3.57 -12.26
C ILE A 167 10.09 4.23 -12.99
N ASP A 168 9.89 4.54 -14.27
CA ASP A 168 10.79 5.37 -15.08
C ASP A 168 10.57 6.86 -14.76
N LEU A 169 11.51 7.48 -14.03
CA LEU A 169 11.42 8.89 -13.67
C LEU A 169 11.60 9.84 -14.85
N ALA A 170 12.35 9.45 -15.87
CA ALA A 170 12.53 10.27 -17.07
C ALA A 170 11.22 10.31 -17.88
N CYS A 171 10.54 9.17 -18.01
CA CYS A 171 9.23 9.10 -18.63
C CYS A 171 8.17 9.90 -17.85
N LEU A 172 8.21 9.83 -16.50
CA LEU A 172 7.33 10.63 -15.65
C LEU A 172 7.56 12.12 -15.90
N GLU A 173 8.79 12.60 -15.87
CA GLU A 173 9.13 14.01 -16.03
C GLU A 173 8.74 14.55 -17.42
N ASP A 174 9.01 13.78 -18.47
CA ASP A 174 8.57 14.09 -19.85
C ASP A 174 7.02 14.18 -19.94
N SER A 175 6.31 13.25 -19.31
CA SER A 175 4.85 13.27 -19.25
C SER A 175 4.32 14.51 -18.54
N LEU A 176 4.95 14.93 -17.42
CA LEU A 176 4.55 16.13 -16.67
C LEU A 176 4.80 17.43 -17.45
N GLN A 177 5.80 17.46 -18.32
CA GLN A 177 6.06 18.61 -19.20
C GLN A 177 5.04 18.76 -20.32
N ARG A 178 4.52 17.64 -20.82
CA ARG A 178 3.62 17.61 -21.99
C ARG A 178 2.14 17.56 -21.64
N LEU A 179 1.79 17.04 -20.49
CA LEU A 179 0.42 16.73 -20.11
C LEU A 179 0.03 17.41 -18.79
N PRO A 180 -1.22 17.86 -18.63
CA PRO A 180 -1.71 18.47 -17.39
C PRO A 180 -2.04 17.42 -16.33
N VAL A 181 -1.08 16.59 -15.95
CA VAL A 181 -1.25 15.57 -14.90
C VAL A 181 -1.56 16.24 -13.56
N LYS A 182 -2.60 15.79 -12.87
CA LYS A 182 -3.08 16.38 -11.61
C LYS A 182 -2.59 15.67 -10.35
N ALA A 183 -2.32 14.39 -10.45
CA ALA A 183 -1.80 13.57 -9.36
C ALA A 183 -1.04 12.37 -9.91
N CYS A 184 -0.29 11.70 -9.06
CA CYS A 184 0.23 10.37 -9.34
C CYS A 184 -0.12 9.39 -8.22
N TRP A 185 -0.25 8.11 -8.59
CA TRP A 185 -0.45 7.01 -7.66
C TRP A 185 0.59 5.94 -7.92
N PHE A 186 1.52 5.76 -6.97
CA PHE A 186 2.62 4.82 -7.09
C PHE A 186 2.81 3.98 -5.83
N MET A 187 3.34 2.77 -6.02
CA MET A 187 3.83 1.89 -4.97
C MET A 187 5.37 1.93 -4.96
N SER A 188 5.95 2.78 -4.14
CA SER A 188 7.40 2.99 -4.11
C SER A 188 8.20 1.81 -3.56
N SER A 189 7.53 0.86 -2.91
CA SER A 189 8.11 -0.35 -2.31
C SER A 189 7.17 -1.53 -2.48
N LEU A 190 7.74 -2.72 -2.75
CA LEU A 190 6.99 -3.97 -2.89
C LEU A 190 5.79 -3.84 -3.83
N GLN A 191 6.04 -3.27 -5.00
CA GLN A 191 5.02 -2.91 -6.00
C GLN A 191 4.21 -4.14 -6.44
N ASN A 192 2.92 -4.00 -6.50
CA ASN A 192 2.02 -5.00 -7.05
C ASN A 192 1.64 -4.63 -8.49
N PRO A 193 1.95 -5.48 -9.53
CA PRO A 193 2.22 -6.91 -9.38
C PRO A 193 3.71 -7.33 -9.47
N VAL A 194 4.65 -6.45 -9.79
CA VAL A 194 6.01 -6.87 -10.19
C VAL A 194 7.01 -7.01 -9.03
N GLY A 195 6.64 -6.63 -7.80
CA GLY A 195 7.51 -6.73 -6.61
C GLY A 195 8.62 -5.68 -6.54
N ALA A 196 8.67 -4.73 -7.47
CA ALA A 196 9.72 -3.71 -7.51
C ALA A 196 9.79 -2.87 -6.24
N SER A 197 11.01 -2.43 -5.89
CA SER A 197 11.22 -1.48 -4.79
C SER A 197 12.25 -0.45 -5.21
N MET A 198 11.88 0.83 -5.16
CA MET A 198 12.79 1.92 -5.50
C MET A 198 13.89 2.07 -4.44
N GLY A 199 15.12 2.28 -4.88
CA GLY A 199 16.22 2.67 -4.01
C GLY A 199 16.03 4.08 -3.44
N ASN A 200 16.72 4.39 -2.33
CA ASN A 200 16.56 5.68 -1.64
C ASN A 200 16.89 6.89 -2.54
N GLU A 201 17.90 6.78 -3.38
CA GLU A 201 18.29 7.85 -4.33
C GLU A 201 17.18 8.13 -5.34
N LYS A 202 16.54 7.07 -5.85
CA LYS A 202 15.42 7.18 -6.78
C LYS A 202 14.17 7.76 -6.11
N LYS A 203 13.90 7.39 -4.86
CA LYS A 203 12.83 8.01 -4.06
C LYS A 203 13.09 9.49 -3.80
N GLN A 204 14.34 9.88 -3.57
CA GLN A 204 14.71 11.29 -3.44
C GLN A 204 14.47 12.04 -4.75
N ALA A 205 14.94 11.49 -5.89
CA ALA A 205 14.69 12.09 -7.20
C ALA A 205 13.19 12.23 -7.52
N LEU A 206 12.39 11.21 -7.17
CA LEU A 206 10.93 11.31 -7.27
C LEU A 206 10.37 12.44 -6.41
N SER A 207 10.79 12.54 -5.14
CA SER A 207 10.35 13.61 -4.25
C SER A 207 10.69 15.00 -4.81
N ASP A 208 11.87 15.17 -5.39
CA ASP A 208 12.30 16.43 -6.02
C ASP A 208 11.47 16.77 -7.27
N ILE A 209 11.05 15.76 -8.05
CA ILE A 209 10.12 15.94 -9.19
C ILE A 209 8.75 16.40 -8.68
N LEU A 210 8.21 15.74 -7.65
CA LEU A 210 6.91 16.10 -7.06
C LEU A 210 6.91 17.56 -6.55
N GLU A 211 7.96 17.95 -5.85
CA GLU A 211 8.12 19.32 -5.33
C GLU A 211 8.19 20.36 -6.45
N ARG A 212 9.02 20.10 -7.50
CA ARG A 212 9.19 20.99 -8.65
C ARG A 212 7.90 21.23 -9.42
N HIS A 213 7.11 20.18 -9.62
CA HIS A 213 5.83 20.23 -10.35
C HIS A 213 4.63 20.50 -9.44
N ARG A 214 4.84 20.59 -8.11
CA ARG A 214 3.77 20.68 -7.09
C ARG A 214 2.72 19.58 -7.26
N LEU A 215 3.17 18.40 -7.65
CA LEU A 215 2.32 17.25 -7.98
C LEU A 215 1.96 16.46 -6.73
N PRO A 216 0.68 16.34 -6.35
CA PRO A 216 0.25 15.43 -5.29
C PRO A 216 0.55 13.98 -5.66
N MET A 217 1.09 13.23 -4.70
CA MET A 217 1.33 11.79 -4.83
C MET A 217 0.48 11.01 -3.84
N ILE A 218 -0.21 9.99 -4.33
CA ILE A 218 -0.78 8.93 -3.52
C ILE A 218 0.27 7.81 -3.44
N GLU A 219 0.89 7.61 -2.27
CA GLU A 219 1.82 6.52 -2.02
C GLU A 219 1.06 5.35 -1.40
N ASP A 220 0.85 4.30 -2.19
CA ASP A 220 0.21 3.07 -1.72
C ASP A 220 1.28 2.14 -1.14
N ASP A 221 1.30 1.99 0.17
CA ASP A 221 2.36 1.27 0.90
C ASP A 221 1.79 0.17 1.81
N VAL A 222 0.78 -0.55 1.31
CA VAL A 222 0.06 -1.60 2.07
C VAL A 222 0.92 -2.83 2.38
N TYR A 223 2.06 -2.98 1.72
CA TYR A 223 3.00 -4.08 1.91
C TYR A 223 4.25 -3.70 2.71
N ALA A 224 4.43 -2.44 3.11
CA ALA A 224 5.65 -1.92 3.76
C ALA A 224 6.18 -2.79 4.92
N GLU A 225 5.28 -3.41 5.67
CA GLU A 225 5.64 -4.26 6.82
C GLU A 225 6.07 -5.69 6.43
N LEU A 226 5.93 -6.08 5.16
CA LEU A 226 6.23 -7.43 4.66
C LEU A 226 7.59 -7.53 3.95
N TYR A 227 8.48 -6.58 4.22
CA TYR A 227 9.84 -6.56 3.66
C TYR A 227 10.69 -7.73 4.14
N PHE A 228 11.64 -8.14 3.31
CA PHE A 228 12.73 -9.05 3.66
C PHE A 228 14.00 -8.24 3.95
N GLY A 229 14.82 -8.73 4.87
CA GLY A 229 16.06 -8.05 5.30
C GLY A 229 15.91 -7.28 6.62
N ASP A 230 16.96 -6.53 6.97
CA ASP A 230 17.14 -5.97 8.32
C ASP A 230 16.34 -4.70 8.59
N ARG A 231 15.98 -3.96 7.55
CA ARG A 231 15.34 -2.64 7.68
C ARG A 231 14.14 -2.50 6.75
N PRO A 232 13.06 -1.87 7.22
CA PRO A 232 11.92 -1.56 6.37
C PRO A 232 12.31 -0.58 5.26
N PRO A 233 11.70 -0.69 4.07
CA PRO A 233 11.89 0.29 3.00
C PRO A 233 11.41 1.67 3.46
N ARG A 234 12.19 2.69 3.16
CA ARG A 234 11.85 4.07 3.51
C ARG A 234 10.78 4.61 2.56
N PRO A 235 9.63 5.12 3.04
CA PRO A 235 8.61 5.67 2.16
C PRO A 235 9.03 7.01 1.56
N VAL A 236 8.48 7.38 0.39
CA VAL A 236 8.66 8.72 -0.21
C VAL A 236 8.12 9.80 0.71
N LYS A 237 7.05 9.50 1.46
CA LYS A 237 6.53 10.39 2.52
C LYS A 237 7.60 10.90 3.48
N SER A 238 8.64 10.13 3.74
CA SER A 238 9.74 10.55 4.62
C SER A 238 10.66 11.64 4.03
N LEU A 239 10.52 11.90 2.74
CA LEU A 239 11.28 12.91 1.98
C LEU A 239 10.42 14.13 1.63
N ASP A 240 9.12 14.06 1.90
CA ASP A 240 8.12 15.07 1.58
C ASP A 240 8.26 16.31 2.47
N ARG A 241 8.69 17.41 1.92
CA ARG A 241 8.86 18.70 2.62
C ARG A 241 7.66 19.61 2.49
N GLU A 242 6.87 19.42 1.42
CA GLU A 242 5.77 20.29 1.04
C GLU A 242 4.38 19.73 1.43
N GLY A 243 4.34 18.55 2.05
CA GLY A 243 3.08 17.87 2.39
C GLY A 243 2.30 17.40 1.16
N LEU A 244 2.99 17.08 0.05
CA LEU A 244 2.41 16.62 -1.21
C LEU A 244 2.11 15.13 -1.22
N VAL A 245 2.79 14.33 -0.41
CA VAL A 245 2.64 12.89 -0.38
C VAL A 245 1.56 12.47 0.62
N MET A 246 0.52 11.86 0.12
CA MET A 246 -0.55 11.18 0.88
C MET A 246 -0.18 9.71 0.99
N HIS A 247 0.42 9.30 2.10
CA HIS A 247 0.87 7.93 2.30
C HIS A 247 -0.25 7.07 2.89
N CYS A 248 -0.62 6.00 2.18
CA CYS A 248 -1.71 5.09 2.52
C CYS A 248 -1.18 3.75 3.00
N GLY A 249 -1.61 3.34 4.19
CA GLY A 249 -1.28 2.06 4.78
C GLY A 249 -2.49 1.26 5.21
N SER A 250 -2.28 -0.01 5.55
CA SER A 250 -3.36 -0.89 6.00
C SER A 250 -2.83 -2.03 6.87
N PHE A 251 -3.67 -2.48 7.81
CA PHE A 251 -3.44 -3.71 8.56
C PHE A 251 -3.94 -4.98 7.83
N SER A 252 -4.56 -4.84 6.66
CA SER A 252 -5.18 -5.97 5.95
C SER A 252 -4.18 -7.01 5.47
N LYS A 253 -2.98 -6.61 5.04
CA LYS A 253 -1.97 -7.51 4.49
C LYS A 253 -1.07 -8.13 5.57
N CYS A 254 -0.95 -7.46 6.71
CA CYS A 254 0.02 -7.82 7.73
C CYS A 254 -0.60 -8.26 9.07
N LEU A 255 -1.91 -8.08 9.30
CA LEU A 255 -2.52 -8.36 10.61
C LEU A 255 -3.92 -8.97 10.53
N ALA A 256 -4.89 -8.29 9.90
CA ALA A 256 -6.28 -8.70 9.96
C ALA A 256 -7.10 -8.15 8.77
N PRO A 257 -7.22 -8.88 7.66
CA PRO A 257 -7.99 -8.43 6.49
C PRO A 257 -9.45 -8.10 6.84
N GLY A 258 -10.09 -8.91 7.69
CA GLY A 258 -11.50 -8.76 8.07
C GLY A 258 -11.81 -7.57 8.99
N TYR A 259 -10.81 -6.99 9.66
CA TYR A 259 -11.01 -5.80 10.52
C TYR A 259 -11.22 -4.52 9.72
N ARG A 260 -10.80 -4.51 8.46
CA ARG A 260 -10.98 -3.37 7.55
C ARG A 260 -10.47 -2.05 8.13
N ILE A 261 -9.26 -2.02 8.65
CA ILE A 261 -8.60 -0.81 9.15
C ILE A 261 -7.39 -0.47 8.28
N GLY A 262 -7.39 0.75 7.78
CA GLY A 262 -6.28 1.41 7.11
C GLY A 262 -6.14 2.84 7.60
N TRP A 263 -5.25 3.58 6.98
CA TRP A 263 -5.03 5.00 7.30
C TRP A 263 -4.43 5.73 6.11
N VAL A 264 -4.52 7.05 6.17
CA VAL A 264 -3.73 7.94 5.32
C VAL A 264 -2.99 8.97 6.19
N ALA A 265 -1.71 9.15 5.92
CA ALA A 265 -0.91 10.29 6.37
C ALA A 265 -1.00 11.38 5.30
N GLY A 266 -2.01 12.24 5.43
CA GLY A 266 -2.51 13.08 4.34
C GLY A 266 -1.70 14.36 4.07
N GLY A 267 -0.68 14.68 4.87
CA GLY A 267 0.07 15.92 4.73
C GLY A 267 -0.88 17.13 4.75
N ARG A 268 -0.66 18.08 3.86
CA ARG A 268 -1.52 19.27 3.72
C ARG A 268 -2.97 18.96 3.33
N PHE A 269 -3.25 17.77 2.82
CA PHE A 269 -4.59 17.34 2.38
C PHE A 269 -5.41 16.69 3.48
N ALA A 270 -4.85 16.43 4.67
CA ALA A 270 -5.49 15.68 5.75
C ALA A 270 -6.91 16.19 6.09
N LYS A 271 -7.09 17.50 6.24
CA LYS A 271 -8.40 18.10 6.55
C LYS A 271 -9.43 17.90 5.43
N SER A 272 -8.99 17.96 4.17
CA SER A 272 -9.87 17.73 3.03
C SER A 272 -10.30 16.27 2.96
N ILE A 273 -9.37 15.35 3.22
CA ILE A 273 -9.64 13.91 3.31
C ILE A 273 -10.63 13.60 4.44
N GLN A 274 -10.47 14.22 5.62
CA GLN A 274 -11.42 14.08 6.74
C GLN A 274 -12.84 14.52 6.34
N ARG A 275 -12.96 15.65 5.64
CA ARG A 275 -14.27 16.14 5.16
C ARG A 275 -14.92 15.17 4.15
N LEU A 276 -14.15 14.64 3.20
CA LEU A 276 -14.65 13.67 2.24
C LEU A 276 -15.08 12.37 2.94
N LYS A 277 -14.30 11.88 3.90
CA LYS A 277 -14.64 10.72 4.71
C LYS A 277 -15.95 10.92 5.48
N LEU A 278 -16.14 12.09 6.08
CA LEU A 278 -17.38 12.43 6.81
C LEU A 278 -18.62 12.31 5.91
N MET A 279 -18.48 12.64 4.61
CA MET A 279 -19.59 12.56 3.64
C MET A 279 -19.82 11.17 3.08
N THR A 280 -18.90 10.21 3.31
CA THR A 280 -18.97 8.84 2.74
C THR A 280 -19.24 7.80 3.83
N THR A 281 -18.25 7.46 4.63
CA THR A 281 -18.29 6.34 5.59
C THR A 281 -18.41 6.81 7.04
N LEU A 282 -18.23 8.09 7.30
CA LEU A 282 -18.22 8.70 8.62
C LEU A 282 -17.07 8.20 9.48
N SER A 283 -17.10 6.92 9.89
CA SER A 283 -16.09 6.29 10.75
C SER A 283 -15.92 4.81 10.41
N PRO A 284 -14.70 4.28 10.44
CA PRO A 284 -14.48 2.84 10.50
C PRO A 284 -14.97 2.24 11.82
N SER A 285 -15.05 0.91 11.88
CA SER A 285 -15.47 0.18 13.09
C SER A 285 -14.65 0.58 14.33
N VAL A 286 -15.29 1.21 15.30
CA VAL A 286 -14.66 1.60 16.59
C VAL A 286 -14.10 0.38 17.34
N PRO A 287 -14.81 -0.76 17.47
CA PRO A 287 -14.25 -1.96 18.07
C PRO A 287 -12.97 -2.47 17.39
N ALA A 288 -12.93 -2.45 16.06
CA ALA A 288 -11.76 -2.89 15.32
C ALA A 288 -10.56 -1.96 15.53
N GLN A 289 -10.78 -0.64 15.55
CA GLN A 289 -9.74 0.36 15.84
C GLN A 289 -9.18 0.15 17.26
N ALA A 290 -10.05 0.03 18.27
CA ALA A 290 -9.66 -0.19 19.65
C ALA A 290 -8.87 -1.51 19.84
N ALA A 291 -9.31 -2.58 19.20
CA ALA A 291 -8.63 -3.88 19.25
C ALA A 291 -7.21 -3.81 18.67
N ILE A 292 -7.04 -3.14 17.53
CA ILE A 292 -5.71 -2.99 16.90
C ILE A 292 -4.85 -2.06 17.76
N ALA A 293 -5.37 -0.97 18.28
CA ALA A 293 -4.63 -0.07 19.19
C ALA A 293 -4.09 -0.83 20.41
N ASP A 294 -4.93 -1.61 21.07
CA ASP A 294 -4.56 -2.46 22.22
C ASP A 294 -3.47 -3.47 21.83
N TYR A 295 -3.62 -4.13 20.69
CA TYR A 295 -2.65 -5.12 20.22
C TYR A 295 -1.28 -4.51 19.90
N LEU A 296 -1.24 -3.32 19.31
CA LEU A 296 -0.02 -2.56 19.04
C LEU A 296 0.66 -2.13 20.34
N GLN A 297 -0.10 -1.57 21.27
CA GLN A 297 0.38 -1.05 22.55
C GLN A 297 1.09 -2.11 23.40
N HIS A 298 0.62 -3.35 23.36
CA HIS A 298 1.19 -4.45 24.15
C HIS A 298 2.27 -5.25 23.41
N GLY A 299 2.83 -4.73 22.30
CA GLY A 299 3.96 -5.31 21.58
C GLY A 299 3.67 -6.63 20.86
N GLY A 300 2.39 -6.99 20.72
CA GLY A 300 1.97 -8.19 19.99
C GLY A 300 2.28 -8.12 18.51
N TYR A 301 2.16 -6.94 17.92
CA TYR A 301 2.29 -6.69 16.50
C TYR A 301 3.70 -6.96 15.98
N ASP A 302 4.74 -6.40 16.56
CA ASP A 302 6.11 -6.59 16.09
C ASP A 302 6.59 -8.04 16.18
N ARG A 303 6.14 -8.77 17.23
CA ARG A 303 6.38 -10.20 17.34
C ARG A 303 5.68 -10.99 16.24
N HIS A 304 4.45 -10.58 15.90
CA HIS A 304 3.69 -11.18 14.82
C HIS A 304 4.36 -10.92 13.47
N LEU A 305 4.76 -9.68 13.18
CA LEU A 305 5.42 -9.30 11.93
C LEU A 305 6.71 -10.10 11.69
N ARG A 306 7.54 -10.30 12.72
CA ARG A 306 8.74 -11.13 12.58
C ARG A 306 8.42 -12.56 12.16
N LYS A 307 7.37 -13.17 12.75
CA LYS A 307 6.91 -14.51 12.37
C LYS A 307 6.34 -14.55 10.97
N LEU A 308 5.53 -13.55 10.61
CA LEU A 308 4.91 -13.46 9.30
C LEU A 308 5.98 -13.31 8.21
N ARG A 309 6.92 -12.37 8.36
CA ARG A 309 8.04 -12.20 7.41
C ARG A 309 8.86 -13.46 7.24
N HIS A 310 9.22 -14.12 8.33
CA HIS A 310 9.98 -15.39 8.26
C HIS A 310 9.21 -16.50 7.52
N ALA A 311 7.89 -16.60 7.74
CA ALA A 311 7.07 -17.57 7.02
C ALA A 311 6.99 -17.25 5.51
N LEU A 312 6.82 -15.99 5.14
CA LEU A 312 6.78 -15.57 3.73
C LEU A 312 8.14 -15.75 3.04
N GLU A 313 9.24 -15.38 3.68
CA GLU A 313 10.59 -15.58 3.18
C GLU A 313 10.90 -17.07 2.93
N SER A 314 10.45 -17.94 3.83
CA SER A 314 10.60 -19.38 3.66
C SER A 314 9.79 -19.91 2.47
N GLN A 315 8.60 -19.37 2.23
CA GLN A 315 7.77 -19.75 1.07
C GLN A 315 8.37 -19.27 -0.25
N ASP A 316 8.92 -18.07 -0.30
CA ASP A 316 9.61 -17.52 -1.48
C ASP A 316 10.81 -18.38 -1.88
N PHE A 317 11.60 -18.80 -0.89
CA PHE A 317 12.72 -19.73 -1.12
C PHE A 317 12.26 -21.06 -1.75
N PHE A 318 11.15 -21.65 -1.30
CA PHE A 318 10.61 -22.89 -1.87
C PHE A 318 10.12 -22.71 -3.31
N VAL A 319 9.45 -21.61 -3.63
CA VAL A 319 9.00 -21.30 -5.00
C VAL A 319 10.21 -21.10 -5.92
N GLY A 320 11.20 -20.32 -5.50
CA GLY A 320 12.41 -20.06 -6.27
C GLY A 320 13.25 -21.31 -6.55
N THR A 321 13.32 -22.26 -5.61
CA THR A 321 14.07 -23.52 -5.79
C THR A 321 13.32 -24.54 -6.64
N ASN A 322 11.99 -24.58 -6.59
CA ASN A 322 11.18 -25.54 -7.37
C ASN A 322 10.89 -25.06 -8.79
N SER A 323 10.88 -23.75 -9.06
CA SER A 323 10.78 -23.21 -10.42
C SER A 323 12.06 -23.42 -11.27
N ALA A 324 13.16 -23.84 -10.64
CA ALA A 324 14.41 -24.19 -11.30
C ALA A 324 14.54 -25.66 -11.67
N SER A 325 13.51 -26.49 -11.46
CA SER A 325 13.48 -27.88 -11.91
C SER A 325 12.78 -27.96 -13.28
N PRO A 326 13.39 -28.62 -14.27
CA PRO A 326 12.83 -28.74 -15.64
C PRO A 326 11.54 -29.56 -15.67
#